data_e722b013f9e9cf19d703d3c0b0d5aad1
#
_entry.id   e722b013f9e9cf19d703d3c0b0d5aad1
#
_cell.length_a   1.000
_cell.length_b   1.000
_cell.length_c   1.000
_cell.angle_alpha   90.00
_cell.angle_beta   90.00
_cell.angle_gamma   90.00
#
_symmetry.space_group_name_H-M   'P 1'
#
loop_
_entity.id
_entity.type
_entity.pdbx_description
1 polymer ?
#
loop_
_entity_poly.entity_id
_entity_poly.type
_entity_poly.pdbx_seq_one_letter_code
_entity_poly.pdbx_strand_id
1 'polypeptide(L)'
;SWICNHGEVWILLAAALLVMPKTRKAGTCLACALVLDLLLCNLWLKPWIGRVRPFAVNPGIQLLIAPPTDASFPSGHTAASFAAVAALRTARSPLWKPSLVLAAVIAFSRLYLYAHWPTDILGGILVGTLAGWLGAKLVQLLAKKGEKN
;
A
#
# COMPACT_ATOMS: atom_id res chain seq x y z
N SER A 1 5.00 10.97 12.89
CA SER A 1 5.08 9.78 12.01
C SER A 1 4.34 8.54 12.55
N TRP A 2 3.67 8.63 13.70
CA TRP A 2 2.92 7.50 14.27
C TRP A 2 1.75 7.05 13.39
N ILE A 3 1.10 7.97 12.70
CA ILE A 3 -0.13 7.73 11.90
C ILE A 3 0.12 6.98 10.59
N CYS A 4 1.38 6.77 10.16
CA CYS A 4 1.69 6.14 8.87
C CYS A 4 2.57 4.88 8.97
N ASN A 5 2.80 4.31 10.15
CA ASN A 5 3.81 3.26 10.28
C ASN A 5 3.45 1.92 9.62
N HIS A 6 2.17 1.63 9.38
CA HIS A 6 1.74 0.33 8.82
C HIS A 6 0.59 0.44 7.81
N GLY A 7 0.47 1.56 7.11
CA GLY A 7 -0.65 1.76 6.19
C GLY A 7 -1.99 2.06 6.91
N GLU A 8 -1.93 2.50 8.17
CA GLU A 8 -3.09 2.73 9.04
C GLU A 8 -4.13 3.64 8.39
N VAL A 9 -3.69 4.69 7.68
CA VAL A 9 -4.59 5.60 6.97
C VAL A 9 -5.48 4.85 5.96
N TRP A 10 -4.93 3.85 5.29
CA TRP A 10 -5.66 3.06 4.29
C TRP A 10 -6.59 2.04 4.95
N ILE A 11 -6.20 1.48 6.09
CA ILE A 11 -7.04 0.58 6.89
C ILE A 11 -8.23 1.36 7.44
N LEU A 12 -8.01 2.56 8.00
CA LEU A 12 -9.09 3.44 8.48
C LEU A 12 -10.03 3.86 7.34
N LEU A 13 -9.49 4.19 6.18
CA LEU A 13 -10.29 4.50 4.99
C LEU A 13 -11.13 3.28 4.56
N ALA A 14 -10.54 2.08 4.53
CA ALA A 14 -11.27 0.86 4.22
C ALA A 14 -12.42 0.62 5.20
N ALA A 15 -12.16 0.74 6.50
CA ALA A 15 -13.16 0.60 7.56
C ALA A 15 -14.30 1.62 7.38
N ALA A 16 -13.98 2.90 7.16
CA ALA A 16 -14.96 3.95 6.94
C ALA A 16 -15.85 3.67 5.72
N LEU A 17 -15.25 3.22 4.61
CA LEU A 17 -16.00 2.88 3.39
C LEU A 17 -16.86 1.62 3.56
N LEU A 18 -16.48 0.67 4.39
CA LEU A 18 -17.25 -0.55 4.68
C LEU A 18 -18.52 -0.26 5.49
N VAL A 19 -18.47 0.71 6.41
CA VAL A 19 -19.62 1.09 7.24
C VAL A 19 -20.75 1.71 6.41
N MET A 20 -20.43 2.49 5.39
CA MET A 20 -21.41 3.18 4.57
C MET A 20 -21.92 2.30 3.41
N PRO A 21 -23.24 2.00 3.29
CA PRO A 21 -23.78 1.09 2.27
C PRO A 21 -23.41 1.48 0.83
N LYS A 22 -23.41 2.78 0.52
CA LYS A 22 -23.11 3.30 -0.83
C LYS A 22 -21.65 3.09 -1.26
N THR A 23 -20.71 3.00 -0.32
CA THR A 23 -19.27 2.88 -0.58
C THR A 23 -18.72 1.51 -0.21
N ARG A 24 -19.54 0.61 0.34
CA ARG A 24 -19.12 -0.70 0.84
C ARG A 24 -18.35 -1.51 -0.20
N LYS A 25 -18.77 -1.49 -1.46
CA LYS A 25 -18.05 -2.17 -2.56
C LYS A 25 -16.60 -1.66 -2.71
N ALA A 26 -16.41 -0.34 -2.65
CA ALA A 26 -15.08 0.26 -2.70
C ALA A 26 -14.25 -0.11 -1.46
N GLY A 27 -14.87 -0.12 -0.28
CA GLY A 27 -14.25 -0.56 0.97
C GLY A 27 -13.79 -2.01 0.93
N THR A 28 -14.62 -2.92 0.41
CA THR A 28 -14.25 -4.34 0.24
C THR A 28 -13.11 -4.51 -0.75
N CYS A 29 -13.12 -3.78 -1.88
CA CYS A 29 -12.02 -3.79 -2.84
C CYS A 29 -10.71 -3.30 -2.20
N LEU A 30 -10.77 -2.22 -1.43
CA LEU A 30 -9.62 -1.66 -0.73
C LEU A 30 -9.09 -2.63 0.33
N ALA A 31 -9.95 -3.22 1.16
CA ALA A 31 -9.54 -4.18 2.18
C ALA A 31 -8.85 -5.41 1.56
N CYS A 32 -9.45 -5.99 0.51
CA CYS A 32 -8.85 -7.12 -0.22
C CYS A 32 -7.49 -6.76 -0.83
N ALA A 33 -7.35 -5.56 -1.40
CA ALA A 33 -6.10 -5.06 -1.94
C ALA A 33 -5.00 -4.93 -0.90
N LEU A 34 -5.31 -4.40 0.29
CA LEU A 34 -4.36 -4.26 1.40
C LEU A 34 -3.92 -5.61 1.95
N VAL A 35 -4.82 -6.59 2.01
CA VAL A 35 -4.46 -7.97 2.40
C VAL A 35 -3.51 -8.59 1.38
N LEU A 36 -3.79 -8.47 0.07
CA LEU A 36 -2.89 -8.97 -0.97
C LEU A 36 -1.55 -8.26 -0.96
N ASP A 37 -1.52 -6.94 -0.73
CA ASP A 37 -0.28 -6.19 -0.60
C ASP A 37 0.54 -6.66 0.60
N LEU A 38 -0.09 -6.87 1.76
CA LEU A 38 0.57 -7.41 2.95
C LEU A 38 1.23 -8.76 2.64
N LEU A 39 0.52 -9.66 1.98
CA LEU A 39 1.03 -11.00 1.63
C LEU A 39 2.19 -10.91 0.64
N LEU A 40 2.03 -10.16 -0.44
CA LEU A 40 3.03 -10.06 -1.51
C LEU A 40 4.25 -9.23 -1.10
N CYS A 41 4.03 -8.03 -0.57
CA CYS A 41 5.09 -7.10 -0.25
C CYS A 41 5.81 -7.49 1.04
N ASN A 42 5.08 -7.60 2.15
CA ASN A 42 5.71 -7.72 3.47
C ASN A 42 6.05 -9.16 3.85
N LEU A 43 5.19 -10.13 3.55
CA LEU A 43 5.40 -11.52 3.97
C LEU A 43 6.20 -12.34 2.96
N TRP A 44 6.21 -11.98 1.69
CA TRP A 44 6.92 -12.73 0.65
C TRP A 44 8.15 -12.00 0.12
N LEU A 45 7.99 -10.84 -0.54
CA LEU A 45 9.10 -10.17 -1.24
C LEU A 45 10.18 -9.62 -0.29
N LYS A 46 9.80 -9.01 0.84
CA LYS A 46 10.77 -8.45 1.78
C LYS A 46 11.72 -9.51 2.35
N PRO A 47 11.24 -10.63 2.92
CA PRO A 47 12.13 -11.66 3.44
C PRO A 47 12.97 -12.31 2.35
N TRP A 48 12.40 -12.48 1.15
CA TRP A 48 13.09 -13.14 0.04
C TRP A 48 14.24 -12.31 -0.53
N ILE A 49 14.05 -11.00 -0.68
CA ILE A 49 15.08 -10.11 -1.28
C ILE A 49 16.08 -9.63 -0.22
N GLY A 50 15.65 -9.38 1.01
CA GLY A 50 16.51 -9.04 2.15
C GLY A 50 17.37 -7.78 1.97
N ARG A 51 16.94 -6.79 1.16
CA ARG A 51 17.75 -5.64 0.81
C ARG A 51 18.08 -4.75 2.02
N VAL A 52 19.35 -4.37 2.16
CA VAL A 52 19.83 -3.46 3.19
C VAL A 52 19.31 -2.03 2.93
N ARG A 53 18.97 -1.31 4.00
CA ARG A 53 18.44 0.06 3.91
C ARG A 53 19.54 1.11 3.73
N PRO A 54 19.24 2.28 3.12
CA PRO A 54 20.24 3.34 2.90
C PRO A 54 20.96 3.78 4.16
N PHE A 55 20.23 3.98 5.26
CA PHE A 55 20.80 4.43 6.52
C PHE A 55 21.74 3.39 7.16
N ALA A 56 21.54 2.12 6.92
CA ALA A 56 22.42 1.07 7.43
C ALA A 56 23.76 1.01 6.68
N VAL A 57 23.79 1.48 5.42
CA VAL A 57 25.00 1.60 4.62
C VAL A 57 25.77 2.87 4.96
N ASN A 58 25.07 3.95 5.35
CA ASN A 58 25.64 5.25 5.71
C ASN A 58 25.34 5.63 7.16
N PRO A 59 26.06 5.07 8.14
CA PRO A 59 25.75 5.25 9.57
C PRO A 59 25.95 6.69 10.10
N GLY A 60 26.58 7.57 9.31
CA GLY A 60 26.74 9.00 9.65
C GLY A 60 25.49 9.86 9.49
N ILE A 61 24.41 9.31 8.96
CA ILE A 61 23.15 10.04 8.75
C ILE A 61 22.24 9.85 9.95
N GLN A 62 21.90 10.96 10.62
CA GLN A 62 20.92 10.95 11.70
C GLN A 62 19.51 10.85 11.13
N LEU A 63 18.80 9.75 11.43
CA LEU A 63 17.43 9.56 10.99
C LEU A 63 16.46 10.43 11.80
N LEU A 64 15.45 10.97 11.11
CA LEU A 64 14.33 11.71 11.72
C LEU A 64 13.23 10.79 12.27
N ILE A 65 13.35 9.48 12.06
CA ILE A 65 12.40 8.45 12.49
C ILE A 65 13.14 7.31 13.19
N ALA A 66 12.40 6.52 13.97
CA ALA A 66 12.95 5.26 14.49
C ALA A 66 13.36 4.36 13.31
N PRO A 67 14.58 3.79 13.33
CA PRO A 67 15.07 2.97 12.24
C PRO A 67 14.18 1.73 12.07
N PRO A 68 13.59 1.51 10.87
CA PRO A 68 12.86 0.28 10.59
C PRO A 68 13.78 -0.94 10.64
N THR A 69 13.27 -2.05 11.15
CA THR A 69 14.05 -3.28 11.36
C THR A 69 13.88 -4.31 10.22
N ASP A 70 12.92 -4.12 9.34
CA ASP A 70 12.64 -4.99 8.20
C ASP A 70 13.45 -4.60 6.94
N ALA A 71 13.43 -5.48 5.92
CA ALA A 71 14.13 -5.26 4.66
C ALA A 71 13.63 -4.02 3.90
N SER A 72 14.53 -3.41 3.11
CA SER A 72 14.25 -2.16 2.39
C SER A 72 13.31 -2.36 1.21
N PHE A 73 13.50 -3.41 0.41
CA PHE A 73 12.76 -3.63 -0.84
C PHE A 73 11.65 -4.68 -0.69
N PRO A 74 10.48 -4.43 -1.26
CA PRO A 74 9.97 -3.15 -1.74
C PRO A 74 9.49 -2.25 -0.59
N SER A 75 9.25 -0.95 -0.88
CA SER A 75 8.71 -0.02 0.11
C SER A 75 7.27 -0.35 0.45
N GLY A 76 7.02 -0.87 1.67
CA GLY A 76 5.68 -1.26 2.11
C GLY A 76 4.69 -0.10 2.20
N HIS A 77 5.13 1.09 2.65
CA HIS A 77 4.28 2.28 2.67
C HIS A 77 3.85 2.71 1.28
N THR A 78 4.77 2.66 0.31
CA THR A 78 4.47 2.97 -1.08
C THR A 78 3.55 1.90 -1.67
N ALA A 79 3.81 0.62 -1.42
CA ALA A 79 3.01 -0.48 -1.93
C ALA A 79 1.57 -0.41 -1.42
N ALA A 80 1.34 -0.28 -0.12
CA ALA A 80 0.01 -0.12 0.46
C ALA A 80 -0.74 1.11 -0.11
N SER A 81 -0.02 2.22 -0.30
CA SER A 81 -0.61 3.45 -0.85
C SER A 81 -1.05 3.28 -2.30
N PHE A 82 -0.23 2.68 -3.14
CA PHE A 82 -0.59 2.44 -4.54
C PHE A 82 -1.57 1.27 -4.70
N ALA A 83 -1.61 0.32 -3.78
CA ALA A 83 -2.67 -0.69 -3.71
C ALA A 83 -4.03 -0.03 -3.44
N ALA A 84 -4.09 0.92 -2.51
CA ALA A 84 -5.31 1.69 -2.25
C ALA A 84 -5.78 2.49 -3.48
N VAL A 85 -4.86 3.20 -4.14
CA VAL A 85 -5.17 3.96 -5.37
C VAL A 85 -5.74 3.04 -6.46
N ALA A 86 -5.06 1.93 -6.75
CA ALA A 86 -5.47 0.99 -7.79
C ALA A 86 -6.83 0.32 -7.48
N ALA A 87 -7.05 -0.06 -6.23
CA ALA A 87 -8.31 -0.65 -5.78
C ALA A 87 -9.48 0.33 -5.92
N LEU A 88 -9.32 1.56 -5.42
CA LEU A 88 -10.34 2.60 -5.50
C LEU A 88 -10.65 2.99 -6.95
N ARG A 89 -9.61 3.10 -7.80
CA ARG A 89 -9.80 3.35 -9.23
C ARG A 89 -10.57 2.23 -9.93
N THR A 90 -10.23 0.98 -9.65
CA THR A 90 -10.89 -0.20 -10.22
C THR A 90 -12.34 -0.31 -9.72
N ALA A 91 -12.60 0.08 -8.47
CA ALA A 91 -13.95 0.17 -7.90
C ALA A 91 -14.75 1.39 -8.41
N ARG A 92 -14.16 2.24 -9.26
CA ARG A 92 -14.75 3.48 -9.79
C ARG A 92 -15.13 4.49 -8.68
N SER A 93 -14.45 4.45 -7.55
CA SER A 93 -14.62 5.43 -6.47
C SER A 93 -13.88 6.73 -6.82
N PRO A 94 -14.49 7.91 -6.66
CA PRO A 94 -13.82 9.19 -6.94
C PRO A 94 -12.64 9.46 -6.00
N LEU A 95 -12.58 8.75 -4.88
CA LEU A 95 -11.52 8.88 -3.88
C LEU A 95 -10.13 8.45 -4.39
N TRP A 96 -10.03 7.75 -5.54
CA TRP A 96 -8.74 7.39 -6.09
C TRP A 96 -7.84 8.60 -6.40
N LYS A 97 -8.45 9.76 -6.77
CA LYS A 97 -7.70 10.99 -7.10
C LYS A 97 -6.99 11.59 -5.88
N PRO A 98 -7.69 11.93 -4.78
CA PRO A 98 -7.01 12.41 -3.57
C PRO A 98 -6.08 11.34 -2.98
N SER A 99 -6.42 10.05 -3.08
CA SER A 99 -5.55 8.96 -2.65
C SER A 99 -4.24 8.92 -3.44
N LEU A 100 -4.26 9.22 -4.75
CA LEU A 100 -3.04 9.29 -5.56
C LEU A 100 -2.10 10.40 -5.10
N VAL A 101 -2.64 11.58 -4.78
CA VAL A 101 -1.84 12.70 -4.25
C VAL A 101 -1.21 12.29 -2.92
N LEU A 102 -1.99 11.72 -2.01
CA LEU A 102 -1.47 11.24 -0.72
C LEU A 102 -0.42 10.14 -0.90
N ALA A 103 -0.65 9.19 -1.81
CA ALA A 103 0.30 8.12 -2.12
C ALA A 103 1.64 8.67 -2.63
N ALA A 104 1.61 9.68 -3.50
CA ALA A 104 2.82 10.35 -4.00
C ALA A 104 3.58 11.06 -2.88
N VAL A 105 2.88 11.77 -1.99
CA VAL A 105 3.48 12.42 -0.82
C VAL A 105 4.10 11.39 0.13
N ILE A 106 3.41 10.27 0.40
CA ILE A 106 3.94 9.19 1.24
C ILE A 106 5.19 8.59 0.58
N ALA A 107 5.16 8.26 -0.71
CA ALA A 107 6.30 7.70 -1.44
C ALA A 107 7.51 8.63 -1.38
N PHE A 108 7.33 9.92 -1.64
CA PHE A 108 8.38 10.93 -1.56
C PHE A 108 8.94 11.03 -0.14
N SER A 109 8.08 11.01 0.88
CA SER A 109 8.52 11.09 2.28
C SER A 109 9.48 9.95 2.66
N ARG A 110 9.35 8.76 2.06
CA ARG A 110 10.26 7.62 2.34
C ARG A 110 11.67 7.86 1.82
N LEU A 111 11.81 8.58 0.72
CA LEU A 111 13.11 9.03 0.20
C LEU A 111 13.69 10.13 1.08
N TYR A 112 12.88 11.14 1.39
CA TYR A 112 13.29 12.26 2.24
C TYR A 112 13.78 11.80 3.63
N LEU A 113 13.12 10.80 4.21
CA LEU A 113 13.49 10.21 5.50
C LEU A 113 14.67 9.24 5.41
N TYR A 114 15.28 9.07 4.23
CA TYR A 114 16.41 8.18 3.98
C TYR A 114 16.13 6.71 4.38
N ALA A 115 14.86 6.33 4.38
CA ALA A 115 14.41 5.00 4.79
C ALA A 115 14.45 3.96 3.65
N HIS A 116 14.34 4.41 2.40
CA HIS A 116 14.26 3.58 1.20
C HIS A 116 15.09 4.12 0.05
N TRP A 117 15.57 3.24 -0.80
CA TRP A 117 16.17 3.56 -2.09
C TRP A 117 15.10 3.98 -3.11
N PRO A 118 15.44 4.80 -4.14
CA PRO A 118 14.49 5.13 -5.20
C PRO A 118 13.88 3.90 -5.87
N THR A 119 14.65 2.85 -6.08
CA THR A 119 14.19 1.58 -6.65
C THR A 119 13.22 0.81 -5.74
N ASP A 120 13.29 1.00 -4.41
CA ASP A 120 12.31 0.41 -3.47
C ASP A 120 10.94 1.08 -3.64
N ILE A 121 10.93 2.38 -3.95
CA ILE A 121 9.71 3.13 -4.25
C ILE A 121 9.10 2.63 -5.56
N LEU A 122 9.90 2.50 -6.62
CA LEU A 122 9.43 1.95 -7.90
C LEU A 122 8.88 0.54 -7.75
N GLY A 123 9.59 -0.32 -6.99
CA GLY A 123 9.12 -1.66 -6.66
C GLY A 123 7.79 -1.63 -5.88
N GLY A 124 7.67 -0.74 -4.91
CA GLY A 124 6.44 -0.53 -4.13
C GLY A 124 5.27 -0.08 -5.00
N ILE A 125 5.49 0.87 -5.92
CA ILE A 125 4.46 1.32 -6.88
C ILE A 125 3.95 0.14 -7.73
N LEU A 126 4.87 -0.66 -8.27
CA LEU A 126 4.53 -1.79 -9.13
C LEU A 126 3.75 -2.86 -8.37
N VAL A 127 4.29 -3.33 -7.25
CA VAL A 127 3.68 -4.38 -6.41
C VAL A 127 2.33 -3.94 -5.87
N GLY A 128 2.25 -2.73 -5.32
CA GLY A 128 1.02 -2.18 -4.78
C GLY A 128 -0.06 -2.01 -5.85
N THR A 129 0.29 -1.46 -7.02
CA THR A 129 -0.67 -1.30 -8.13
C THR A 129 -1.22 -2.64 -8.58
N LEU A 130 -0.37 -3.67 -8.70
CA LEU A 130 -0.78 -5.03 -9.06
C LEU A 130 -1.69 -5.64 -7.99
N ALA A 131 -1.32 -5.57 -6.71
CA ALA A 131 -2.12 -6.07 -5.60
C ALA A 131 -3.49 -5.37 -5.53
N GLY A 132 -3.51 -4.06 -5.71
CA GLY A 132 -4.73 -3.27 -5.72
C GLY A 132 -5.69 -3.63 -6.85
N TRP A 133 -5.15 -3.78 -8.06
CA TRP A 133 -5.94 -4.19 -9.22
C TRP A 133 -6.47 -5.63 -9.06
N LEU A 134 -5.61 -6.58 -8.66
CA LEU A 134 -6.01 -7.98 -8.46
C LEU A 134 -7.06 -8.11 -7.37
N GLY A 135 -6.86 -7.46 -6.21
CA GLY A 135 -7.81 -7.49 -5.09
C GLY A 135 -9.19 -6.97 -5.47
N ALA A 136 -9.24 -5.83 -6.17
CA ALA A 136 -10.50 -5.28 -6.63
C ALA A 136 -11.19 -6.15 -7.69
N LYS A 137 -10.41 -6.74 -8.62
CA LYS A 137 -10.95 -7.68 -9.62
C LYS A 137 -11.50 -8.95 -8.97
N LEU A 138 -10.81 -9.50 -8.00
CA LEU A 138 -11.29 -10.67 -7.25
C LEU A 138 -12.65 -10.40 -6.60
N VAL A 139 -12.78 -9.28 -5.90
CA VAL A 139 -14.06 -8.89 -5.28
C VAL A 139 -15.17 -8.74 -6.31
N GLN A 140 -14.89 -8.12 -7.47
CA GLN A 140 -15.87 -7.96 -8.54
C GLN A 140 -16.33 -9.29 -9.16
N LEU A 141 -15.41 -10.26 -9.31
CA LEU A 141 -15.72 -11.57 -9.85
C LEU A 141 -16.58 -12.39 -8.87
N LEU A 142 -16.25 -12.35 -7.58
CA LEU A 142 -17.03 -13.03 -6.54
C LEU A 142 -18.46 -12.46 -6.42
N ALA A 143 -18.60 -11.14 -6.49
CA ALA A 143 -19.92 -10.51 -6.47
C ALA A 143 -20.80 -10.95 -7.64
N LYS A 144 -20.23 -10.99 -8.87
CA LYS A 144 -20.97 -11.45 -10.06
C LYS A 144 -21.39 -12.93 -9.99
N LYS A 145 -20.61 -13.77 -9.31
CA LYS A 145 -20.95 -15.19 -9.14
C LYS A 145 -22.08 -15.37 -8.13
N GLY A 146 -22.12 -14.56 -7.07
CA GLY A 146 -23.21 -14.59 -6.08
C GLY A 146 -24.56 -14.10 -6.61
N GLU A 147 -24.58 -13.24 -7.66
CA GLU A 147 -25.82 -12.76 -8.30
C GLU A 147 -26.44 -13.79 -9.29
N LYS A 148 -25.67 -14.84 -9.66
CA LYS A 148 -26.12 -15.87 -10.63
C LYS A 148 -26.63 -17.16 -9.97
N ASN A 149 -26.47 -17.28 -8.66
CA ASN A 149 -26.98 -18.40 -7.86
C ASN A 149 -28.14 -17.94 -6.99
#